data_373a56fa5fbdbd318dcadd286514d95f
#
_entry.id   373a56fa5fbdbd318dcadd286514d95f
#
_cell.length_a   1.000
_cell.length_b   1.000
_cell.length_c   1.000
_cell.angle_alpha   90.00
_cell.angle_beta   90.00
_cell.angle_gamma   90.00
#
_symmetry.space_group_name_H-M   'P 1'
#
loop_
_entity.id
_entity.type
_entity.pdbx_description
1 polymer ?
#
loop_
_entity_poly.entity_id
_entity_poly.type
_entity_poly.pdbx_seq_one_letter_code
_entity_poly.pdbx_strand_id
1 'polypeptide(L)'
;RYLMNMQNLKKARLVLEDGTIFEGTSFGYEKSVSGEVVFYTAMTGYPESLTDPSYKGQILVPTYPMIGNYGVPKDAYQEGLSQFFESDKIHCTALIISDYSSEYSHWNSQKSLGEWLKDQKVPGLFGIDTRALTKKLREHGAMLGKIVFAGQEIDFYDPNKENIVAQVSTPDIKEYGKGKYKVVLVDCGVKYNIIRCLLKRDITVKRVPWNYDFSQEDCDGIFLSNGPGDPAQ
;
A
#
# COMPACT_ATOMS: atom_id res chain seq x y z
N ARG A 1 -19.69 -19.98 -10.64
CA ARG A 1 -20.19 -19.19 -11.80
C ARG A 1 -20.74 -17.85 -11.30
N TYR A 2 -19.87 -16.93 -10.93
CA TYR A 2 -20.22 -15.52 -10.82
C TYR A 2 -19.54 -14.79 -11.98
N LEU A 3 -20.20 -14.73 -13.12
CA LEU A 3 -19.95 -13.66 -14.08
C LEU A 3 -20.27 -12.38 -13.33
N MET A 4 -19.23 -11.67 -12.89
CA MET A 4 -19.36 -10.31 -12.38
C MET A 4 -20.13 -9.54 -13.44
N ASN A 5 -21.33 -9.07 -13.09
CA ASN A 5 -22.20 -8.39 -14.04
C ASN A 5 -21.55 -7.04 -14.34
N MET A 6 -20.68 -6.99 -15.34
CA MET A 6 -19.87 -5.81 -15.74
C MET A 6 -20.74 -4.58 -16.08
N GLN A 7 -22.06 -4.82 -16.25
CA GLN A 7 -23.01 -3.75 -16.60
C GLN A 7 -23.37 -2.80 -15.46
N ASN A 8 -23.04 -3.13 -14.19
CA ASN A 8 -23.38 -2.31 -13.02
C ASN A 8 -22.17 -1.67 -12.32
N LEU A 9 -20.96 -1.77 -12.89
CA LEU A 9 -19.78 -1.16 -12.29
C LEU A 9 -19.78 0.35 -12.49
N LYS A 10 -19.51 1.10 -11.42
CA LYS A 10 -19.48 2.57 -11.49
C LYS A 10 -18.24 3.07 -12.22
N LYS A 11 -18.46 4.10 -13.02
CA LYS A 11 -17.39 4.88 -13.65
C LYS A 11 -16.84 5.90 -12.66
N ALA A 12 -15.54 6.15 -12.74
CA ALA A 12 -14.87 7.21 -12.01
C ALA A 12 -13.72 7.77 -12.86
N ARG A 13 -13.23 8.92 -12.47
CA ARG A 13 -12.16 9.62 -13.18
C ARG A 13 -10.95 9.77 -12.26
N LEU A 14 -9.77 9.50 -12.80
CA LEU A 14 -8.54 10.02 -12.23
C LEU A 14 -8.31 11.41 -12.82
N VAL A 15 -8.23 12.42 -11.99
CA VAL A 15 -7.89 13.80 -12.35
C VAL A 15 -6.53 14.13 -11.77
N LEU A 16 -5.57 14.50 -12.60
CA LEU A 16 -4.26 14.98 -12.18
C LEU A 16 -4.27 16.49 -11.93
N GLU A 17 -3.33 16.99 -11.14
CA GLU A 17 -3.23 18.41 -10.80
C GLU A 17 -3.02 19.35 -11.99
N ASP A 18 -2.50 18.85 -13.10
CA ASP A 18 -2.38 19.61 -14.36
C ASP A 18 -3.66 19.60 -15.21
N GLY A 19 -4.75 19.02 -14.70
CA GLY A 19 -6.03 18.93 -15.39
C GLY A 19 -6.19 17.71 -16.31
N THR A 20 -5.18 16.86 -16.47
CA THR A 20 -5.31 15.63 -17.26
C THR A 20 -6.29 14.67 -16.61
N ILE A 21 -7.16 14.08 -17.41
CA ILE A 21 -8.22 13.18 -16.95
C ILE A 21 -8.08 11.82 -17.62
N PHE A 22 -8.17 10.75 -16.82
CA PHE A 22 -8.29 9.37 -17.27
C PHE A 22 -9.60 8.78 -16.75
N GLU A 23 -10.39 8.21 -17.64
CA GLU A 23 -11.63 7.54 -17.25
C GLU A 23 -11.39 6.06 -16.97
N GLY A 24 -12.00 5.55 -15.93
CA GLY A 24 -11.88 4.15 -15.52
C GLY A 24 -13.17 3.59 -14.95
N THR A 25 -13.13 2.32 -14.61
CA THR A 25 -14.24 1.58 -14.01
C THR A 25 -13.83 1.10 -12.62
N SER A 26 -14.71 1.26 -11.64
CA SER A 26 -14.45 0.81 -10.26
C SER A 26 -14.48 -0.71 -10.17
N PHE A 27 -13.50 -1.27 -9.45
CA PHE A 27 -13.52 -2.67 -9.00
C PHE A 27 -13.25 -2.80 -7.49
N GLY A 28 -12.93 -1.68 -6.82
CA GLY A 28 -12.72 -1.58 -5.38
C GLY A 28 -13.86 -0.89 -4.66
N TYR A 29 -13.51 -0.17 -3.58
CA TYR A 29 -14.46 0.62 -2.81
C TYR A 29 -14.83 1.92 -3.53
N GLU A 30 -16.11 2.28 -3.53
CA GLU A 30 -16.65 3.41 -4.32
C GLU A 30 -16.64 4.70 -3.50
N LYS A 31 -15.47 5.27 -3.30
CA LYS A 31 -15.25 6.53 -2.59
C LYS A 31 -14.23 7.38 -3.32
N SER A 32 -14.50 8.68 -3.47
CA SER A 32 -13.52 9.63 -3.97
C SER A 32 -12.38 9.79 -2.97
N VAL A 33 -11.13 9.77 -3.48
CA VAL A 33 -9.91 9.90 -2.70
C VAL A 33 -8.89 10.74 -3.45
N SER A 34 -7.95 11.35 -2.73
CA SER A 34 -6.87 12.15 -3.29
C SER A 34 -5.54 11.77 -2.66
N GLY A 35 -4.46 11.93 -3.41
CA GLY A 35 -3.11 11.63 -2.98
C GLY A 35 -2.07 11.85 -4.08
N GLU A 36 -0.85 11.43 -3.82
CA GLU A 36 0.25 11.49 -4.78
C GLU A 36 0.20 10.25 -5.71
N VAL A 37 0.18 10.47 -7.01
CA VAL A 37 0.13 9.38 -8.01
C VAL A 37 1.54 8.92 -8.31
N VAL A 38 1.81 7.65 -8.05
CA VAL A 38 3.12 7.03 -8.27
C VAL A 38 2.98 5.71 -9.02
N PHE A 39 3.96 5.38 -9.86
CA PHE A 39 4.00 4.10 -10.53
C PHE A 39 5.09 3.19 -9.97
N TYR A 40 4.87 1.88 -10.08
CA TYR A 40 5.89 0.90 -9.76
C TYR A 40 5.96 -0.21 -10.83
N THR A 41 7.13 -0.82 -10.97
CA THR A 41 7.45 -1.72 -12.09
C THR A 41 7.48 -3.20 -11.72
N ALA A 42 7.16 -3.56 -10.48
CA ALA A 42 7.12 -4.96 -10.07
C ALA A 42 6.04 -5.73 -10.83
N MET A 43 6.38 -6.91 -11.33
CA MET A 43 5.46 -7.77 -12.08
C MET A 43 4.60 -8.66 -11.17
N THR A 44 5.04 -8.86 -9.93
CA THR A 44 4.38 -9.70 -8.92
C THR A 44 4.41 -8.98 -7.56
N GLY A 45 3.72 -9.53 -6.55
CA GLY A 45 3.79 -9.00 -5.20
C GLY A 45 2.87 -7.80 -4.97
N TYR A 46 1.74 -7.71 -5.67
CA TYR A 46 0.79 -6.63 -5.40
C TYR A 46 0.21 -6.67 -3.98
N PRO A 47 -0.02 -7.83 -3.32
CA PRO A 47 -0.44 -7.82 -1.92
C PRO A 47 0.60 -7.21 -0.99
N GLU A 48 1.88 -7.51 -1.21
CA GLU A 48 3.00 -6.93 -0.47
C GLU A 48 3.10 -5.43 -0.72
N SER A 49 2.99 -4.99 -1.98
CA SER A 49 3.03 -3.56 -2.32
C SER A 49 1.87 -2.78 -1.71
N LEU A 50 0.64 -3.31 -1.76
CA LEU A 50 -0.54 -2.64 -1.20
C LEU A 50 -0.48 -2.51 0.33
N THR A 51 0.16 -3.48 1.01
CA THR A 51 0.32 -3.47 2.47
C THR A 51 1.63 -2.82 2.95
N ASP A 52 2.47 -2.34 2.05
CA ASP A 52 3.68 -1.60 2.39
C ASP A 52 3.31 -0.20 2.95
N PRO A 53 3.64 0.10 4.22
CA PRO A 53 3.35 1.41 4.81
C PRO A 53 3.98 2.60 4.08
N SER A 54 5.05 2.36 3.31
CA SER A 54 5.72 3.41 2.51
C SER A 54 4.80 4.04 1.46
N TYR A 55 3.73 3.35 1.07
CA TYR A 55 2.75 3.88 0.11
C TYR A 55 1.59 4.65 0.74
N LYS A 56 1.68 4.98 2.02
CA LYS A 56 0.67 5.81 2.68
C LYS A 56 0.54 7.18 1.99
N GLY A 57 -0.70 7.56 1.66
CA GLY A 57 -0.98 8.81 0.95
C GLY A 57 -0.83 8.73 -0.57
N GLN A 58 -0.40 7.58 -1.13
CA GLN A 58 -0.14 7.43 -2.56
C GLN A 58 -1.20 6.62 -3.29
N ILE A 59 -1.52 7.03 -4.50
CA ILE A 59 -2.33 6.30 -5.48
C ILE A 59 -1.36 5.50 -6.34
N LEU A 60 -1.43 4.17 -6.25
CA LEU A 60 -0.49 3.27 -6.90
C LEU A 60 -0.91 2.92 -8.33
N VAL A 61 0.06 2.96 -9.25
CA VAL A 61 -0.11 2.59 -10.64
C VAL A 61 0.93 1.51 -11.01
N PRO A 62 0.60 0.21 -10.90
CA PRO A 62 1.47 -0.84 -11.42
C PRO A 62 1.56 -0.74 -12.95
N THR A 63 2.78 -0.88 -13.48
CA THR A 63 3.01 -0.86 -14.92
C THR A 63 2.75 -2.21 -15.58
N TYR A 64 2.65 -3.29 -14.80
CA TYR A 64 2.26 -4.61 -15.31
C TYR A 64 0.78 -4.61 -15.70
N PRO A 65 0.42 -5.07 -16.91
CA PRO A 65 -0.91 -4.83 -17.47
C PRO A 65 -2.03 -5.59 -16.74
N MET A 66 -1.77 -6.82 -16.29
CA MET A 66 -2.80 -7.67 -15.68
C MET A 66 -2.56 -7.86 -14.19
N ILE A 67 -3.48 -7.36 -13.39
CA ILE A 67 -3.45 -7.46 -11.92
C ILE A 67 -4.70 -8.20 -11.41
N GLY A 68 -4.56 -8.96 -10.33
CA GLY A 68 -5.65 -9.72 -9.70
C GLY A 68 -5.70 -11.20 -10.09
N ASN A 69 -4.90 -11.65 -11.05
CA ASN A 69 -4.92 -12.99 -11.61
C ASN A 69 -4.61 -14.14 -10.64
N TYR A 70 -3.89 -13.87 -9.55
CA TYR A 70 -3.63 -14.87 -8.51
C TYR A 70 -4.39 -14.62 -7.19
N GLY A 71 -5.24 -13.60 -7.13
CA GLY A 71 -6.07 -13.29 -5.96
C GLY A 71 -5.25 -12.81 -4.76
N VAL A 72 -5.82 -12.92 -3.58
CA VAL A 72 -5.21 -12.52 -2.30
C VAL A 72 -5.08 -13.75 -1.41
N PRO A 73 -3.87 -14.05 -0.88
CA PRO A 73 -3.66 -15.21 -0.03
C PRO A 73 -4.43 -15.07 1.28
N LYS A 74 -4.72 -16.22 1.90
CA LYS A 74 -5.16 -16.25 3.30
C LYS A 74 -4.04 -15.71 4.15
N ASP A 75 -4.36 -14.74 5.00
CA ASP A 75 -3.38 -14.27 5.97
C ASP A 75 -3.03 -15.39 6.96
N ALA A 76 -1.75 -15.58 7.19
CA ALA A 76 -1.21 -16.53 8.14
C ALA A 76 -0.16 -15.80 8.98
N TYR A 77 -0.19 -16.02 10.28
CA TYR A 77 0.69 -15.34 11.22
C TYR A 77 1.74 -16.30 11.79
N GLN A 78 2.95 -15.80 11.89
CA GLN A 78 4.04 -16.44 12.60
C GLN A 78 4.72 -15.40 13.49
N GLU A 79 4.87 -15.70 14.78
CA GLU A 79 5.46 -14.78 15.77
C GLU A 79 4.78 -13.39 15.80
N GLY A 80 3.46 -13.35 15.57
CA GLY A 80 2.69 -12.11 15.55
C GLY A 80 2.81 -11.27 14.27
N LEU A 81 3.49 -11.80 13.24
CA LEU A 81 3.67 -11.13 11.94
C LEU A 81 2.95 -11.89 10.83
N SER A 82 2.31 -11.18 9.92
CA SER A 82 1.81 -11.78 8.67
C SER A 82 2.95 -12.41 7.88
N GLN A 83 2.70 -13.58 7.29
CA GLN A 83 3.66 -14.26 6.44
C GLN A 83 3.67 -13.74 5.00
N PHE A 84 2.56 -13.15 4.56
CA PHE A 84 2.33 -12.77 3.15
C PHE A 84 2.24 -11.27 2.94
N PHE A 85 1.98 -10.49 3.99
CA PHE A 85 1.82 -9.05 3.89
C PHE A 85 2.96 -8.30 4.58
N GLU A 86 3.13 -7.05 4.23
CA GLU A 86 4.14 -6.17 4.81
C GLU A 86 3.62 -5.37 6.01
N SER A 87 2.30 -5.44 6.28
CA SER A 87 1.63 -4.89 7.45
C SER A 87 0.24 -5.51 7.61
N ASP A 88 -0.52 -5.09 8.62
CA ASP A 88 -1.85 -5.63 8.95
C ASP A 88 -2.97 -5.12 8.03
N LYS A 89 -2.72 -4.15 7.15
CA LYS A 89 -3.73 -3.51 6.30
C LYS A 89 -3.15 -2.93 5.01
N ILE A 90 -4.03 -2.60 4.07
CA ILE A 90 -3.65 -1.82 2.89
C ILE A 90 -3.36 -0.37 3.31
N HIS A 91 -2.22 0.17 2.87
CA HIS A 91 -1.79 1.54 3.17
C HIS A 91 -1.92 2.50 2.01
N CYS A 92 -1.86 2.02 0.76
CA CYS A 92 -2.06 2.91 -0.38
C CYS A 92 -3.46 3.54 -0.37
N THR A 93 -3.56 4.74 -0.92
CA THR A 93 -4.83 5.49 -1.01
C THR A 93 -5.79 4.87 -2.02
N ALA A 94 -5.26 4.37 -3.14
CA ALA A 94 -6.01 3.70 -4.19
C ALA A 94 -5.09 2.90 -5.11
N LEU A 95 -5.69 2.03 -5.94
CA LEU A 95 -5.01 1.26 -6.96
C LEU A 95 -5.57 1.56 -8.34
N ILE A 96 -4.72 1.86 -9.33
CA ILE A 96 -5.09 2.11 -10.73
C ILE A 96 -4.38 1.10 -11.61
N ILE A 97 -5.15 0.35 -12.40
CA ILE A 97 -4.64 -0.70 -13.28
C ILE A 97 -5.19 -0.58 -14.70
N SER A 98 -4.49 -1.19 -15.65
CA SER A 98 -4.97 -1.32 -17.02
C SER A 98 -6.08 -2.36 -17.11
N ASP A 99 -5.75 -3.60 -16.78
CA ASP A 99 -6.65 -4.74 -16.91
C ASP A 99 -6.85 -5.43 -15.57
N TYR A 100 -8.10 -5.77 -15.27
CA TYR A 100 -8.48 -6.45 -14.03
C TYR A 100 -8.95 -7.87 -14.31
N SER A 101 -8.30 -8.84 -13.67
CA SER A 101 -8.78 -10.22 -13.62
C SER A 101 -9.68 -10.42 -12.39
N SER A 102 -10.97 -10.63 -12.63
CA SER A 102 -11.92 -10.99 -11.57
C SER A 102 -11.83 -12.47 -11.18
N GLU A 103 -11.26 -13.29 -12.06
CA GLU A 103 -11.01 -14.72 -11.82
C GLU A 103 -9.57 -14.88 -11.34
N TYR A 104 -9.41 -15.64 -10.26
CA TYR A 104 -8.12 -15.97 -9.69
C TYR A 104 -7.95 -17.47 -9.58
N SER A 105 -6.73 -17.96 -9.79
CA SER A 105 -6.45 -19.39 -9.90
C SER A 105 -5.34 -19.90 -8.98
N HIS A 106 -4.85 -19.07 -8.07
CA HIS A 106 -3.76 -19.49 -7.17
C HIS A 106 -4.30 -20.35 -6.02
N TRP A 107 -3.65 -21.49 -5.75
CA TRP A 107 -4.05 -22.47 -4.73
C TRP A 107 -4.20 -21.88 -3.31
N ASN A 108 -3.49 -20.82 -2.98
CA ASN A 108 -3.54 -20.15 -1.67
C ASN A 108 -4.48 -18.92 -1.64
N SER A 109 -5.25 -18.70 -2.69
CA SER A 109 -6.12 -17.55 -2.78
C SER A 109 -7.46 -17.78 -2.07
N GLN A 110 -7.88 -16.83 -1.23
CA GLN A 110 -9.16 -16.85 -0.52
C GLN A 110 -10.20 -15.90 -1.08
N LYS A 111 -9.77 -14.78 -1.65
CA LYS A 111 -10.65 -13.73 -2.18
C LYS A 111 -10.03 -13.06 -3.39
N SER A 112 -10.86 -12.41 -4.18
CA SER A 112 -10.40 -11.58 -5.27
C SER A 112 -9.75 -10.29 -4.75
N LEU A 113 -8.91 -9.66 -5.57
CA LEU A 113 -8.34 -8.36 -5.24
C LEU A 113 -9.43 -7.30 -5.02
N GLY A 114 -10.50 -7.30 -5.85
CA GLY A 114 -11.60 -6.36 -5.70
C GLY A 114 -12.36 -6.50 -4.39
N GLU A 115 -12.61 -7.73 -3.93
CA GLU A 115 -13.22 -7.98 -2.61
C GLU A 115 -12.33 -7.48 -1.48
N TRP A 116 -11.02 -7.74 -1.55
CA TRP A 116 -10.08 -7.27 -0.54
C TRP A 116 -10.00 -5.75 -0.46
N LEU A 117 -9.95 -5.06 -1.61
CA LEU A 117 -10.00 -3.61 -1.66
C LEU A 117 -11.29 -3.04 -1.03
N LYS A 118 -12.45 -3.66 -1.32
CA LYS A 118 -13.73 -3.27 -0.72
C LYS A 118 -13.76 -3.47 0.79
N ASP A 119 -13.28 -4.59 1.28
CA ASP A 119 -13.18 -4.91 2.72
C ASP A 119 -12.31 -3.87 3.45
N GLN A 120 -11.21 -3.44 2.81
CA GLN A 120 -10.28 -2.45 3.34
C GLN A 120 -10.69 -1.00 3.03
N LYS A 121 -11.82 -0.78 2.36
CA LYS A 121 -12.35 0.53 1.94
C LYS A 121 -11.38 1.33 1.07
N VAL A 122 -10.67 0.64 0.17
CA VAL A 122 -9.70 1.22 -0.76
C VAL A 122 -10.29 1.23 -2.17
N PRO A 123 -10.33 2.39 -2.86
CA PRO A 123 -10.75 2.47 -4.25
C PRO A 123 -9.79 1.75 -5.19
N GLY A 124 -10.37 1.16 -6.24
CA GLY A 124 -9.63 0.56 -7.34
C GLY A 124 -10.28 0.90 -8.68
N LEU A 125 -9.49 1.36 -9.65
CA LEU A 125 -9.94 1.64 -11.01
C LEU A 125 -9.19 0.78 -12.01
N PHE A 126 -9.90 0.21 -12.99
CA PHE A 126 -9.32 -0.46 -14.15
C PHE A 126 -9.79 0.18 -15.46
N GLY A 127 -9.17 -0.22 -16.57
CA GLY A 127 -9.47 0.32 -17.89
C GLY A 127 -8.80 1.66 -18.16
N ILE A 128 -7.80 2.03 -17.36
CA ILE A 128 -7.00 3.25 -17.54
C ILE A 128 -5.77 2.93 -18.39
N ASP A 129 -5.43 3.83 -19.31
CA ASP A 129 -4.14 3.76 -20.04
C ASP A 129 -2.98 4.06 -19.09
N THR A 130 -2.57 3.02 -18.35
CA THR A 130 -1.47 3.12 -17.39
C THR A 130 -0.13 3.40 -18.07
N ARG A 131 0.02 3.07 -19.35
CA ARG A 131 1.23 3.38 -20.12
C ARG A 131 1.35 4.89 -20.37
N ALA A 132 0.28 5.54 -20.82
CA ALA A 132 0.24 6.99 -21.00
C ALA A 132 0.43 7.71 -19.66
N LEU A 133 -0.24 7.25 -18.59
CA LEU A 133 -0.10 7.79 -17.25
C LEU A 133 1.35 7.65 -16.74
N THR A 134 1.96 6.48 -16.87
CA THR A 134 3.36 6.25 -16.44
C THR A 134 4.35 7.11 -17.21
N LYS A 135 4.14 7.29 -18.54
CA LYS A 135 4.98 8.19 -19.35
C LYS A 135 4.93 9.62 -18.80
N LYS A 136 3.73 10.11 -18.51
CA LYS A 136 3.52 11.43 -17.93
C LYS A 136 4.23 11.59 -16.57
N LEU A 137 4.07 10.62 -15.67
CA LEU A 137 4.73 10.62 -14.37
C LEU A 137 6.26 10.56 -14.48
N ARG A 138 6.82 9.90 -15.50
CA ARG A 138 8.28 9.91 -15.76
C ARG A 138 8.79 11.27 -16.19
N GLU A 139 8.01 12.00 -16.97
CA GLU A 139 8.39 13.31 -17.51
C GLU A 139 8.29 14.43 -16.45
N HIS A 140 7.33 14.34 -15.54
CA HIS A 140 6.99 15.40 -14.58
C HIS A 140 7.37 15.07 -13.12
N GLY A 141 7.72 13.82 -12.82
CA GLY A 141 7.83 13.32 -11.46
C GLY A 141 6.49 12.85 -10.90
N ALA A 142 6.44 12.59 -9.61
CA ALA A 142 5.18 12.30 -8.92
C ALA A 142 4.25 13.52 -8.98
N MET A 143 2.96 13.28 -9.21
CA MET A 143 1.95 14.32 -9.36
C MET A 143 0.81 14.08 -8.38
N LEU A 144 0.18 15.16 -7.92
CA LEU A 144 -1.07 15.02 -7.16
C LEU A 144 -2.19 14.58 -8.10
N GLY A 145 -3.02 13.68 -7.58
CA GLY A 145 -4.19 13.19 -8.30
C GLY A 145 -5.36 12.92 -7.37
N LYS A 146 -6.54 12.87 -7.96
CA LYS A 146 -7.75 12.49 -7.25
C LYS A 146 -8.60 11.56 -8.08
N ILE A 147 -9.15 10.53 -7.44
CA ILE A 147 -10.18 9.67 -8.01
C ILE A 147 -11.53 10.27 -7.63
N VAL A 148 -12.35 10.57 -8.62
CA VAL A 148 -13.64 11.24 -8.43
C VAL A 148 -14.77 10.38 -8.98
N PHE A 149 -15.69 10.01 -8.09
CA PHE A 149 -16.98 9.41 -8.44
C PHE A 149 -18.03 10.51 -8.63
N ALA A 150 -19.03 10.27 -9.46
CA ALA A 150 -20.11 11.22 -9.70
C ALA A 150 -20.80 11.63 -8.39
N GLY A 151 -20.91 12.95 -8.16
CA GLY A 151 -21.52 13.51 -6.95
C GLY A 151 -20.63 13.48 -5.70
N GLN A 152 -19.36 13.11 -5.82
CA GLN A 152 -18.40 13.06 -4.70
C GLN A 152 -17.16 13.91 -5.02
N GLU A 153 -17.35 15.18 -5.33
CA GLU A 153 -16.23 16.09 -5.61
C GLU A 153 -15.37 16.29 -4.35
N ILE A 154 -14.04 16.30 -4.54
CA ILE A 154 -13.03 16.50 -3.49
C ILE A 154 -11.90 17.40 -3.98
N ASP A 155 -11.14 17.98 -3.07
CA ASP A 155 -9.94 18.73 -3.35
C ASP A 155 -8.71 17.82 -3.50
N PHE A 156 -7.64 18.37 -4.07
CA PHE A 156 -6.33 17.72 -4.06
C PHE A 156 -5.76 17.69 -2.64
N TYR A 157 -5.18 16.57 -2.30
CA TYR A 157 -4.50 16.34 -1.04
C TYR A 157 -3.02 16.02 -1.29
N ASP A 158 -2.14 16.77 -0.64
CA ASP A 158 -0.70 16.54 -0.70
C ASP A 158 -0.24 15.87 0.61
N PRO A 159 0.08 14.57 0.57
CA PRO A 159 0.50 13.83 1.76
C PRO A 159 1.82 14.35 2.35
N ASN A 160 2.66 15.04 1.57
CA ASN A 160 3.94 15.57 2.04
C ASN A 160 3.78 16.81 2.93
N LYS A 161 2.58 17.33 3.10
CA LYS A 161 2.28 18.44 4.04
C LYS A 161 1.93 17.98 5.45
N GLU A 162 1.88 16.68 5.68
CA GLU A 162 1.53 16.09 6.96
C GLU A 162 2.61 15.13 7.46
N ASN A 163 2.65 14.92 8.78
CA ASN A 163 3.47 13.85 9.36
C ASN A 163 2.80 12.49 9.12
N ILE A 164 2.99 11.93 7.92
CA ILE A 164 2.43 10.63 7.55
C ILE A 164 3.15 9.46 8.21
N VAL A 165 4.37 9.63 8.71
CA VAL A 165 5.09 8.63 9.51
C VAL A 165 4.31 8.32 10.78
N ALA A 166 3.79 9.34 11.49
CA ALA A 166 2.97 9.15 12.68
C ALA A 166 1.69 8.35 12.41
N GLN A 167 1.17 8.37 11.16
CA GLN A 167 -0.05 7.64 10.78
C GLN A 167 0.17 6.15 10.50
N VAL A 168 1.43 5.72 10.29
CA VAL A 168 1.78 4.33 9.97
C VAL A 168 2.63 3.65 11.03
N SER A 169 3.25 4.42 11.91
CA SER A 169 4.03 3.91 13.04
C SER A 169 3.15 3.09 14.00
N THR A 170 3.75 2.10 14.65
CA THR A 170 3.08 1.37 15.73
C THR A 170 2.73 2.34 16.87
N PRO A 171 1.52 2.29 17.44
CA PRO A 171 1.20 3.09 18.62
C PRO A 171 1.83 2.55 19.91
N ASP A 172 2.14 1.25 19.94
CA ASP A 172 2.60 0.54 21.12
C ASP A 172 3.95 -0.16 20.88
N ILE A 173 4.71 -0.36 21.97
CA ILE A 173 5.91 -1.17 21.94
C ILE A 173 5.51 -2.64 21.72
N LYS A 174 6.19 -3.29 20.78
CA LYS A 174 6.01 -4.72 20.48
C LYS A 174 7.35 -5.43 20.46
N GLU A 175 7.42 -6.61 21.04
CA GLU A 175 8.63 -7.45 21.01
C GLU A 175 8.41 -8.69 20.15
N TYR A 176 9.42 -9.07 19.39
CA TYR A 176 9.43 -10.23 18.51
C TYR A 176 10.70 -11.05 18.69
N GLY A 177 10.55 -12.38 18.65
CA GLY A 177 11.66 -13.31 18.74
C GLY A 177 12.22 -13.47 20.15
N LYS A 178 13.26 -14.33 20.25
CA LYS A 178 14.02 -14.61 21.47
C LYS A 178 15.50 -14.82 21.14
N GLY A 179 16.02 -14.03 20.21
CA GLY A 179 17.40 -14.10 19.78
C GLY A 179 18.39 -13.55 20.82
N LYS A 180 19.65 -13.86 20.61
CA LYS A 180 20.76 -13.45 21.48
C LYS A 180 20.98 -11.93 21.47
N TYR A 181 20.87 -11.32 20.28
CA TYR A 181 21.09 -9.88 20.11
C TYR A 181 19.78 -9.11 20.21
N LYS A 182 19.82 -7.93 20.83
CA LYS A 182 18.67 -7.05 21.02
C LYS A 182 18.77 -5.84 20.09
N VAL A 183 17.78 -5.63 19.25
CA VAL A 183 17.69 -4.45 18.37
C VAL A 183 16.43 -3.67 18.70
N VAL A 184 16.60 -2.37 18.96
CA VAL A 184 15.48 -1.43 19.02
C VAL A 184 15.19 -0.97 17.59
N LEU A 185 13.99 -1.27 17.11
CA LEU A 185 13.52 -0.88 15.78
C LEU A 185 12.56 0.29 15.93
N VAL A 186 12.99 1.48 15.48
CA VAL A 186 12.15 2.68 15.42
C VAL A 186 11.27 2.58 14.19
N ASP A 187 9.98 2.50 14.42
CA ASP A 187 8.98 2.25 13.38
C ASP A 187 8.52 3.54 12.70
N CYS A 188 9.12 3.83 11.56
CA CYS A 188 8.67 4.90 10.66
C CYS A 188 7.73 4.42 9.54
N GLY A 189 7.25 3.18 9.63
CA GLY A 189 6.47 2.50 8.60
C GLY A 189 7.19 1.24 8.12
N VAL A 190 7.63 0.40 9.06
CA VAL A 190 8.44 -0.80 8.80
C VAL A 190 7.65 -1.86 8.03
N LYS A 191 8.30 -2.46 7.04
CA LYS A 191 7.81 -3.68 6.39
C LYS A 191 8.05 -4.90 7.26
N TYR A 192 7.06 -5.77 7.40
CA TYR A 192 7.19 -7.00 8.17
C TYR A 192 8.32 -7.90 7.69
N ASN A 193 8.65 -7.85 6.39
CA ASN A 193 9.80 -8.61 5.89
C ASN A 193 11.12 -8.20 6.55
N ILE A 194 11.29 -6.94 6.90
CA ILE A 194 12.49 -6.46 7.62
C ILE A 194 12.56 -7.14 8.99
N ILE A 195 11.47 -7.15 9.74
CA ILE A 195 11.40 -7.82 11.05
C ILE A 195 11.68 -9.32 10.89
N ARG A 196 11.00 -9.99 9.92
CA ARG A 196 11.26 -11.42 9.62
C ARG A 196 12.74 -11.70 9.31
N CYS A 197 13.42 -10.80 8.59
CA CYS A 197 14.83 -10.92 8.28
C CYS A 197 15.74 -10.77 9.51
N LEU A 198 15.39 -9.88 10.44
CA LEU A 198 16.11 -9.72 11.70
C LEU A 198 15.95 -10.96 12.59
N LEU A 199 14.72 -11.47 12.72
CA LEU A 199 14.43 -12.67 13.51
C LEU A 199 15.23 -13.91 13.03
N LYS A 200 15.39 -14.08 11.72
CA LYS A 200 16.20 -15.15 11.13
C LYS A 200 17.70 -15.06 11.45
N ARG A 201 18.15 -13.94 12.04
CA ARG A 201 19.55 -13.66 12.39
C ARG A 201 19.82 -13.69 13.88
N ASP A 202 19.02 -14.43 14.64
CA ASP A 202 19.14 -14.56 16.10
C ASP A 202 19.00 -13.22 16.84
N ILE A 203 18.10 -12.35 16.34
CA ILE A 203 17.84 -11.03 16.91
C ILE A 203 16.46 -11.01 17.57
N THR A 204 16.40 -10.51 18.79
CA THR A 204 15.17 -10.03 19.43
C THR A 204 14.92 -8.61 18.98
N VAL A 205 13.74 -8.32 18.43
CA VAL A 205 13.36 -7.00 17.93
C VAL A 205 12.38 -6.34 18.88
N LYS A 206 12.76 -5.21 19.45
CA LYS A 206 11.87 -4.29 20.18
C LYS A 206 11.43 -3.20 19.24
N ARG A 207 10.22 -3.33 18.65
CA ARG A 207 9.62 -2.32 17.77
C ARG A 207 8.96 -1.24 18.61
N VAL A 208 9.36 0.01 18.40
CA VAL A 208 8.93 1.18 19.16
C VAL A 208 8.33 2.24 18.23
N PRO A 209 7.45 3.16 18.73
CA PRO A 209 6.94 4.27 17.95
C PRO A 209 8.04 5.16 17.34
N TRP A 210 7.70 5.87 16.27
CA TRP A 210 8.61 6.75 15.53
C TRP A 210 9.25 7.85 16.40
N ASN A 211 8.57 8.31 17.45
CA ASN A 211 9.00 9.37 18.36
C ASN A 211 9.49 8.85 19.73
N TYR A 212 9.79 7.54 19.81
CA TYR A 212 10.26 6.92 21.04
C TYR A 212 11.67 7.37 21.38
N ASP A 213 11.91 7.74 22.64
CA ASP A 213 13.25 7.99 23.16
C ASP A 213 13.96 6.67 23.51
N PHE A 214 14.89 6.27 22.67
CA PHE A 214 15.67 5.04 22.83
C PHE A 214 17.04 5.29 23.49
N SER A 215 17.34 6.50 23.96
CA SER A 215 18.65 6.86 24.51
C SER A 215 19.04 6.07 25.76
N GLN A 216 18.07 5.50 26.47
CA GLN A 216 18.26 4.71 27.70
C GLN A 216 18.04 3.20 27.48
N GLU A 217 17.90 2.77 26.24
CA GLU A 217 17.67 1.35 25.92
C GLU A 217 18.96 0.55 26.01
N ASP A 218 18.91 -0.58 26.76
CA ASP A 218 19.97 -1.59 26.76
C ASP A 218 19.80 -2.51 25.54
N CYS A 219 20.50 -2.19 24.45
CA CYS A 219 20.43 -2.91 23.19
C CYS A 219 21.77 -2.99 22.47
N ASP A 220 21.90 -4.00 21.59
CA ASP A 220 23.10 -4.20 20.76
C ASP A 220 23.09 -3.33 19.50
N GLY A 221 21.93 -2.78 19.13
CA GLY A 221 21.80 -1.93 17.96
C GLY A 221 20.45 -1.24 17.83
N ILE A 222 20.46 -0.17 17.03
CA ILE A 222 19.26 0.60 16.69
C ILE A 222 19.03 0.48 15.19
N PHE A 223 17.80 0.20 14.80
CA PHE A 223 17.35 0.12 13.41
C PHE A 223 16.30 1.20 13.16
N LEU A 224 16.61 2.18 12.31
CA LEU A 224 15.65 3.14 11.82
C LEU A 224 15.00 2.58 10.56
N SER A 225 13.70 2.36 10.58
CA SER A 225 13.00 1.72 9.46
C SER A 225 12.80 2.68 8.28
N ASN A 226 12.46 2.09 7.11
CA ASN A 226 11.82 2.83 6.03
C ASN A 226 10.47 3.41 6.48
N GLY A 227 9.93 4.33 5.69
CA GLY A 227 8.61 4.91 5.90
C GLY A 227 8.15 5.73 4.71
N PRO A 228 6.91 6.26 4.76
CA PRO A 228 6.36 7.15 3.76
C PRO A 228 6.88 8.57 3.90
N GLY A 229 6.67 9.39 2.87
CA GLY A 229 6.95 10.83 2.88
C GLY A 229 8.36 11.22 2.49
N ASP A 230 8.61 12.52 2.54
CA ASP A 230 9.91 13.11 2.27
C ASP A 230 10.79 13.03 3.52
N PRO A 231 11.96 12.38 3.48
CA PRO A 231 12.87 12.29 4.63
C PRO A 231 13.51 13.63 5.03
N ALA A 232 13.31 14.69 4.24
CA ALA A 232 13.78 16.04 4.57
C ALA A 232 12.83 16.84 5.47
N GLN A 233 11.66 16.26 5.82
CA GLN A 233 10.67 16.88 6.71
C GLN A 233 10.81 16.41 8.15
#